data_fafc0440ea9de4f9720b1715b4f52897
#
_entry.id   fafc0440ea9de4f9720b1715b4f52897
#
_cell.length_a   1.000
_cell.length_b   1.000
_cell.length_c   1.000
_cell.angle_alpha   90.00
_cell.angle_beta   90.00
_cell.angle_gamma   90.00
#
_symmetry.space_group_name_H-M   'P 1'
#
loop_
_entity.id
_entity.type
_entity.pdbx_description
1 polymer ?
#
loop_
_entity_poly.entity_id
_entity_poly.type
_entity_poly.pdbx_seq_one_letter_code
_entity_poly.pdbx_strand_id
1 'polypeptide(L)'
;MKTGKLISFEGIEGVGKTTTINYIKQYLEKNNIKVYCTREPGGTKFGESIRNILLNNKSVISSEAELLLLFSIRNQHIKEIIVPKLNEGYWVLCDRFIDASYAYQGYGKKVNMNK
;
A
#
# COMPACT_ATOMS: atom_id res chain seq x y z
N MET A 1 -20.69 15.83 6.63
CA MET A 1 -19.38 15.40 7.11
C MET A 1 -18.43 15.26 5.93
N LYS A 2 -17.24 15.80 6.05
CA LYS A 2 -16.29 15.73 4.96
C LYS A 2 -15.61 14.38 4.88
N THR A 3 -15.53 13.86 3.69
CA THR A 3 -14.75 12.65 3.43
C THR A 3 -13.30 13.05 3.22
N GLY A 4 -12.39 12.24 3.69
CA GLY A 4 -10.97 12.48 3.48
C GLY A 4 -10.54 12.16 2.06
N LYS A 5 -9.26 12.25 1.84
CA LYS A 5 -8.69 11.97 0.52
C LYS A 5 -7.56 10.96 0.65
N LEU A 6 -7.40 10.15 -0.38
CA LEU A 6 -6.34 9.16 -0.43
C LEU A 6 -5.23 9.66 -1.34
N ILE A 7 -4.00 9.68 -0.83
CA ILE A 7 -2.83 10.02 -1.62
C ILE A 7 -1.87 8.84 -1.57
N SER A 8 -1.53 8.30 -2.73
CA SER A 8 -0.58 7.20 -2.84
C SER A 8 0.78 7.71 -3.26
N PHE A 9 1.82 7.19 -2.62
CA PHE A 9 3.20 7.49 -2.95
C PHE A 9 3.83 6.21 -3.46
N GLU A 10 4.08 6.13 -4.74
CA GLU A 10 4.53 4.90 -5.37
C GLU A 10 6.00 4.95 -5.70
N GLY A 11 6.63 3.79 -5.67
CA GLY A 11 8.01 3.66 -6.04
C GLY A 11 8.75 2.73 -5.11
N ILE A 12 10.05 2.60 -5.38
CA ILE A 12 10.93 1.80 -4.56
C ILE A 12 11.17 2.56 -3.26
N GLU A 13 11.13 1.86 -2.14
CA GLU A 13 11.36 2.47 -0.84
C GLU A 13 12.70 3.18 -0.80
N GLY A 14 12.71 4.38 -0.24
CA GLY A 14 13.93 5.15 -0.15
C GLY A 14 13.72 6.42 0.64
N VAL A 15 14.83 7.08 0.93
CA VAL A 15 14.85 8.25 1.79
C VAL A 15 14.02 9.39 1.22
N GLY A 16 14.10 9.60 -0.08
CA GLY A 16 13.35 10.68 -0.72
C GLY A 16 11.85 10.53 -0.57
N LYS A 17 11.35 9.30 -0.72
CA LYS A 17 9.92 9.06 -0.59
C LYS A 17 9.47 9.29 0.85
N THR A 18 10.21 8.78 1.81
CA THR A 18 9.90 8.94 3.23
C THR A 18 9.89 10.43 3.60
N THR A 19 10.89 11.17 3.13
CA THR A 19 10.98 12.60 3.40
C THR A 19 9.76 13.33 2.84
N THR A 20 9.35 13.00 1.62
CA THR A 20 8.20 13.63 0.98
C THR A 20 6.92 13.36 1.76
N ILE A 21 6.71 12.11 2.17
CA ILE A 21 5.52 11.75 2.93
C ILE A 21 5.47 12.52 4.24
N ASN A 22 6.59 12.57 4.96
CA ASN A 22 6.64 13.29 6.23
C ASN A 22 6.38 14.78 6.06
N TYR A 23 6.90 15.37 5.00
CA TYR A 23 6.68 16.78 4.71
C TYR A 23 5.19 17.06 4.48
N ILE A 24 4.56 16.24 3.67
CA ILE A 24 3.13 16.41 3.36
C ILE A 24 2.28 16.20 4.60
N LYS A 25 2.63 15.18 5.41
CA LYS A 25 1.92 14.93 6.65
C LYS A 25 1.94 16.16 7.55
N GLN A 26 3.13 16.74 7.74
CA GLN A 26 3.27 17.91 8.59
C GLN A 26 2.50 19.10 8.05
N TYR A 27 2.56 19.30 6.73
CA TYR A 27 1.84 20.39 6.10
C TYR A 27 0.33 20.27 6.33
N LEU A 28 -0.20 19.07 6.13
CA LEU A 28 -1.64 18.84 6.31
C LEU A 28 -2.05 19.02 7.77
N GLU A 29 -1.25 18.51 8.69
CA GLU A 29 -1.56 18.64 10.11
C GLU A 29 -1.53 20.09 10.56
N LYS A 30 -0.62 20.87 10.01
CA LYS A 30 -0.57 22.32 10.27
C LYS A 30 -1.84 23.01 9.85
N ASN A 31 -2.53 22.47 8.86
CA ASN A 31 -3.77 23.05 8.34
C ASN A 31 -4.99 22.37 8.95
N ASN A 32 -4.81 21.72 10.10
CA ASN A 32 -5.90 21.10 10.87
C ASN A 32 -6.58 19.96 10.12
N ILE A 33 -5.83 19.26 9.29
CA ILE A 33 -6.32 18.09 8.58
C ILE A 33 -5.80 16.85 9.29
N LYS A 34 -6.71 15.92 9.60
CA LYS A 34 -6.31 14.65 10.22
C LYS A 34 -5.65 13.77 9.18
N VAL A 35 -4.52 13.17 9.55
CA VAL A 35 -3.73 12.36 8.62
C VAL A 35 -3.51 10.97 9.21
N TYR A 36 -3.70 9.97 8.38
CA TYR A 36 -3.38 8.59 8.73
C TYR A 36 -2.40 8.07 7.71
N CYS A 37 -1.25 7.57 8.17
CA CYS A 37 -0.23 7.03 7.26
C CYS A 37 -0.30 5.51 7.29
N THR A 38 -0.28 4.89 6.12
CA THR A 38 -0.30 3.45 6.01
C THR A 38 0.61 3.03 4.86
N ARG A 39 0.72 1.75 4.59
CA ARG A 39 1.61 1.26 3.54
C ARG A 39 1.06 0.04 2.85
N GLU A 40 1.53 -0.21 1.63
CA GLU A 40 1.19 -1.40 0.85
C GLU A 40 2.45 -2.00 0.26
N PRO A 41 2.52 -3.31 0.16
CA PRO A 41 1.55 -4.30 0.63
C PRO A 41 1.64 -4.49 2.14
N GLY A 42 0.49 -4.60 2.79
CA GLY A 42 0.43 -4.74 4.24
C GLY A 42 -0.67 -3.87 4.81
N GLY A 43 -0.35 -3.19 5.91
CA GLY A 43 -1.27 -2.23 6.51
C GLY A 43 -2.21 -2.82 7.54
N THR A 44 -2.45 -4.12 7.51
CA THR A 44 -3.28 -4.82 8.49
C THR A 44 -2.48 -5.99 9.04
N LYS A 45 -2.93 -6.56 10.15
CA LYS A 45 -2.28 -7.76 10.68
C LYS A 45 -2.31 -8.88 9.65
N PHE A 46 -3.46 -9.08 9.01
CA PHE A 46 -3.61 -10.09 7.97
C PHE A 46 -2.62 -9.82 6.84
N GLY A 47 -2.58 -8.59 6.35
CA GLY A 47 -1.71 -8.25 5.24
C GLY A 47 -0.24 -8.40 5.57
N GLU A 48 0.17 -8.01 6.77
CA GLU A 48 1.56 -8.16 7.17
C GLU A 48 1.95 -9.64 7.27
N SER A 49 1.05 -10.49 7.74
CA SER A 49 1.31 -11.92 7.80
C SER A 49 1.50 -12.50 6.40
N ILE A 50 0.64 -12.14 5.46
CA ILE A 50 0.76 -12.62 4.08
C ILE A 50 2.04 -12.09 3.45
N ARG A 51 2.36 -10.82 3.70
CA ARG A 51 3.60 -10.23 3.18
C ARG A 51 4.82 -11.01 3.64
N ASN A 52 4.84 -11.41 4.91
CA ASN A 52 5.95 -12.19 5.44
C ASN A 52 6.05 -13.56 4.75
N ILE A 53 4.90 -14.19 4.50
CA ILE A 53 4.87 -15.45 3.77
C ILE A 53 5.48 -15.29 2.38
N LEU A 54 5.09 -14.21 1.70
CA LEU A 54 5.59 -13.95 0.35
C LEU A 54 7.09 -13.71 0.35
N LEU A 55 7.58 -12.93 1.29
CA LEU A 55 9.01 -12.61 1.36
C LEU A 55 9.86 -13.83 1.67
N ASN A 56 9.33 -14.75 2.46
CA ASN A 56 10.08 -15.94 2.87
C ASN A 56 9.95 -17.11 1.92
N ASN A 57 9.08 -17.02 0.93
CA ASN A 57 8.80 -18.16 0.04
C ASN A 57 8.79 -17.79 -1.42
N LYS A 58 9.58 -16.79 -1.81
CA LYS A 58 9.55 -16.26 -3.17
C LYS A 58 9.82 -17.31 -4.25
N SER A 59 10.71 -18.24 -3.96
CA SER A 59 11.09 -19.21 -4.96
C SER A 59 10.10 -20.38 -5.05
N VAL A 60 9.21 -20.50 -4.09
CA VAL A 60 8.27 -21.62 -3.99
C VAL A 60 6.88 -21.25 -4.48
N ILE A 61 6.48 -20.00 -4.23
CA ILE A 61 5.13 -19.55 -4.57
C ILE A 61 5.05 -19.21 -6.05
N SER A 62 4.04 -19.75 -6.73
CA SER A 62 3.85 -19.42 -8.14
C SER A 62 3.52 -17.95 -8.32
N SER A 63 3.78 -17.43 -9.50
CA SER A 63 3.48 -16.03 -9.79
C SER A 63 2.00 -15.73 -9.67
N GLU A 64 1.17 -16.66 -10.08
CA GLU A 64 -0.29 -16.49 -9.97
C GLU A 64 -0.73 -16.44 -8.53
N ALA A 65 -0.19 -17.33 -7.69
CA ALA A 65 -0.52 -17.32 -6.27
C ALA A 65 -0.06 -16.04 -5.61
N GLU A 66 1.14 -15.58 -5.96
CA GLU A 66 1.66 -14.32 -5.43
C GLU A 66 0.72 -13.16 -5.75
N LEU A 67 0.27 -13.09 -6.99
CA LEU A 67 -0.62 -12.01 -7.41
C LEU A 67 -1.94 -12.03 -6.66
N LEU A 68 -2.50 -13.23 -6.47
CA LEU A 68 -3.74 -13.37 -5.73
C LEU A 68 -3.58 -12.98 -4.27
N LEU A 69 -2.43 -13.33 -3.68
CA LEU A 69 -2.15 -12.94 -2.30
C LEU A 69 -1.98 -11.43 -2.18
N LEU A 70 -1.34 -10.78 -3.15
CA LEU A 70 -1.21 -9.33 -3.13
C LEU A 70 -2.57 -8.65 -3.24
N PHE A 71 -3.46 -9.15 -4.09
CA PHE A 71 -4.83 -8.63 -4.15
C PHE A 71 -5.57 -8.83 -2.84
N SER A 72 -5.37 -9.97 -2.20
CA SER A 72 -5.97 -10.25 -0.91
C SER A 72 -5.54 -9.26 0.15
N ILE A 73 -4.25 -8.95 0.21
CA ILE A 73 -3.70 -7.97 1.13
C ILE A 73 -4.33 -6.60 0.89
N ARG A 74 -4.42 -6.19 -0.37
CA ARG A 74 -4.97 -4.89 -0.70
C ARG A 74 -6.46 -4.80 -0.38
N ASN A 75 -7.20 -5.86 -0.69
CA ASN A 75 -8.63 -5.87 -0.40
C ASN A 75 -8.89 -5.68 1.09
N GLN A 76 -8.14 -6.40 1.92
CA GLN A 76 -8.30 -6.28 3.37
C GLN A 76 -7.92 -4.89 3.85
N HIS A 77 -6.83 -4.34 3.31
CA HIS A 77 -6.34 -3.02 3.68
C HIS A 77 -7.37 -1.95 3.35
N ILE A 78 -7.96 -2.03 2.17
CA ILE A 78 -8.96 -1.05 1.75
C ILE A 78 -10.18 -1.11 2.68
N LYS A 79 -10.67 -2.30 2.94
CA LYS A 79 -11.90 -2.45 3.71
C LYS A 79 -11.73 -2.21 5.19
N GLU A 80 -10.59 -2.59 5.72
CA GLU A 80 -10.37 -2.49 7.17
C GLU A 80 -9.84 -1.13 7.59
N ILE A 81 -8.99 -0.51 6.77
CA ILE A 81 -8.28 0.70 7.17
C ILE A 81 -8.66 1.90 6.31
N ILE A 82 -8.48 1.78 5.00
CA ILE A 82 -8.56 2.96 4.14
C ILE A 82 -9.98 3.55 4.12
N VAL A 83 -10.97 2.74 3.80
CA VAL A 83 -12.34 3.24 3.71
C VAL A 83 -12.84 3.78 5.04
N PRO A 84 -12.65 3.06 6.17
CA PRO A 84 -13.08 3.63 7.45
C PRO A 84 -12.40 4.95 7.79
N LYS A 85 -11.09 5.07 7.52
CA LYS A 85 -10.38 6.30 7.83
C LYS A 85 -10.85 7.46 6.95
N LEU A 86 -11.09 7.19 5.68
CA LEU A 86 -11.62 8.23 4.79
C LEU A 86 -12.99 8.68 5.26
N ASN A 87 -13.82 7.75 5.69
CA ASN A 87 -15.17 8.10 6.17
C ASN A 87 -15.14 8.90 7.47
N GLU A 88 -14.07 8.78 8.24
CA GLU A 88 -13.86 9.57 9.45
C GLU A 88 -13.24 10.93 9.17
N GLY A 89 -13.00 11.23 7.90
CA GLY A 89 -12.44 12.51 7.51
C GLY A 89 -10.92 12.58 7.45
N TYR A 90 -10.24 11.45 7.66
CA TYR A 90 -8.78 11.43 7.56
C TYR A 90 -8.34 11.51 6.11
N TRP A 91 -7.24 12.21 5.89
CA TRP A 91 -6.49 12.05 4.65
C TRP A 91 -5.54 10.88 4.87
N VAL A 92 -5.60 9.92 3.99
CA VAL A 92 -4.80 8.70 4.11
C VAL A 92 -3.62 8.82 3.17
N LEU A 93 -2.41 8.80 3.73
CA LEU A 93 -1.18 8.81 2.94
C LEU A 93 -0.69 7.37 2.88
N CYS A 94 -0.71 6.80 1.69
CA CYS A 94 -0.38 5.40 1.49
C CYS A 94 0.97 5.27 0.81
N ASP A 95 1.93 4.69 1.51
CA ASP A 95 3.26 4.42 0.98
C ASP A 95 3.19 3.08 0.27
N ARG A 96 3.21 3.10 -1.06
CA ARG A 96 3.13 1.88 -1.86
C ARG A 96 4.53 1.47 -2.25
N PHE A 97 5.10 0.60 -1.45
CA PHE A 97 6.44 0.10 -1.65
C PHE A 97 6.44 -0.91 -2.78
N ILE A 98 7.24 -0.67 -3.79
CA ILE A 98 7.43 -1.59 -4.90
C ILE A 98 8.88 -2.02 -4.91
N ASP A 99 9.09 -3.25 -4.48
CA ASP A 99 10.41 -3.85 -4.56
C ASP A 99 10.64 -4.29 -6.00
N ALA A 100 11.89 -4.33 -6.42
CA ALA A 100 12.24 -4.66 -7.81
C ALA A 100 11.69 -6.01 -8.23
N SER A 101 11.71 -7.01 -7.37
CA SER A 101 11.17 -8.32 -7.72
C SER A 101 9.66 -8.28 -7.86
N TYR A 102 8.98 -7.53 -7.01
CA TYR A 102 7.54 -7.36 -7.15
C TYR A 102 7.20 -6.64 -8.44
N ALA A 103 7.95 -5.60 -8.75
CA ALA A 103 7.71 -4.85 -9.98
C ALA A 103 7.86 -5.75 -11.19
N TYR A 104 8.91 -6.55 -11.21
CA TYR A 104 9.15 -7.44 -12.32
C TYR A 104 8.03 -8.46 -12.47
N GLN A 105 7.70 -9.16 -11.40
CA GLN A 105 6.68 -10.20 -11.44
C GLN A 105 5.29 -9.61 -11.63
N GLY A 106 4.98 -8.57 -10.90
CA GLY A 106 3.67 -7.94 -10.96
C GLY A 106 3.35 -7.36 -12.32
N TYR A 107 4.27 -6.60 -12.87
CA TYR A 107 4.05 -5.98 -14.16
C TYR A 107 4.06 -6.99 -15.29
N GLY A 108 4.98 -7.95 -15.24
CA GLY A 108 5.00 -9.00 -16.22
C GLY A 108 3.69 -9.75 -16.24
N LYS A 109 3.18 -10.09 -15.09
CA LYS A 109 1.92 -10.78 -14.99
C LYS A 109 0.76 -9.92 -15.46
N LYS A 110 0.75 -8.65 -15.07
CA LYS A 110 -0.32 -7.75 -15.49
C LYS A 110 -0.38 -7.61 -16.99
N VAL A 111 0.75 -7.48 -17.62
CA VAL A 111 0.79 -7.41 -19.08
C VAL A 111 0.19 -8.67 -19.67
N ASN A 112 0.53 -9.81 -19.12
CA ASN A 112 -0.02 -11.08 -19.58
C ASN A 112 -1.51 -11.20 -19.34
N MET A 113 -1.97 -10.71 -18.20
CA MET A 113 -3.36 -10.78 -17.81
C MET A 113 -4.26 -9.84 -18.61
N ASN A 114 -3.68 -8.79 -19.12
CA ASN A 114 -4.45 -7.79 -19.88
C ASN A 114 -4.69 -8.19 -21.32
N LYS A 115 -4.22 -9.32 -21.73
CA LYS A 115 -4.41 -9.78 -23.10
C LYS A 115 -5.78 -10.36 -23.36
#